data_8f506459e574a1630da251bb2a9d95e8
#
_entry.id   8f506459e574a1630da251bb2a9d95e8
#
_cell.length_a   1.000
_cell.length_b   1.000
_cell.length_c   1.000
_cell.angle_alpha   90.00
_cell.angle_beta   90.00
_cell.angle_gamma   90.00
#
_symmetry.space_group_name_H-M   'P 1'
#
loop_
_entity.id
_entity.type
_entity.pdbx_description
1 polymer ?
#
loop_
_entity_poly.entity_id
_entity_poly.type
_entity_poly.pdbx_seq_one_letter_code
_entity_poly.pdbx_strand_id
1 'polypeptide(L)'
;QGTPIVFDPVAVGASTYRKNFCQRFLDEVNVTVIKGNASEILTLIDFNTTMKGTDSDSELDSVNIAKKAANTLNTAIVITGEDDIIAKNEKIIKLSNGSPLLTKITGAGCLLGGVLASFLFRNTQPSIDLLVEAVSVYNIAAEFAEQAPHVNGPSTFLSE
;
A
#
# COMPACT_ATOMS: atom_id res chain seq x y z
N GLN A 1 15.55 -10.81 12.22
CA GLN A 1 16.95 -10.40 12.34
C GLN A 1 17.18 -8.89 12.13
N GLY A 2 16.20 -8.04 12.37
CA GLY A 2 16.38 -6.59 12.46
C GLY A 2 16.34 -5.83 11.12
N THR A 3 16.08 -6.47 9.99
CA THR A 3 15.86 -5.77 8.72
C THR A 3 14.38 -5.55 8.49
N PRO A 4 13.90 -4.31 8.30
CA PRO A 4 12.52 -4.04 7.98
C PRO A 4 12.18 -4.57 6.57
N ILE A 5 10.96 -5.07 6.41
CA ILE A 5 10.46 -5.62 5.16
C ILE A 5 9.18 -4.90 4.77
N VAL A 6 9.19 -4.32 3.57
CA VAL A 6 7.98 -3.82 2.90
C VAL A 6 7.53 -4.90 1.92
N PHE A 7 6.31 -5.38 2.09
CA PHE A 7 5.73 -6.40 1.25
C PHE A 7 4.63 -5.80 0.36
N ASP A 8 4.77 -5.97 -0.94
CA ASP A 8 3.80 -5.55 -1.95
C ASP A 8 3.24 -6.79 -2.65
N PRO A 9 2.01 -7.24 -2.30
CA PRO A 9 1.41 -8.44 -2.86
C PRO A 9 0.81 -8.22 -4.24
N VAL A 10 1.57 -7.65 -5.15
CA VAL A 10 1.14 -7.30 -6.51
C VAL A 10 0.34 -8.41 -7.16
N ALA A 11 -0.90 -8.08 -7.55
CA ALA A 11 -1.81 -9.02 -8.24
C ALA A 11 -2.01 -10.35 -7.47
N VAL A 12 -2.08 -10.32 -6.16
CA VAL A 12 -2.27 -11.51 -5.30
C VAL A 12 -3.51 -12.32 -5.69
N GLY A 13 -4.56 -11.66 -6.16
CA GLY A 13 -5.79 -12.28 -6.64
C GLY A 13 -5.71 -12.95 -8.00
N ALA A 14 -4.63 -12.74 -8.77
CA ALA A 14 -4.55 -13.18 -10.17
C ALA A 14 -4.41 -14.70 -10.35
N SER A 15 -3.96 -15.43 -9.34
CA SER A 15 -3.89 -16.90 -9.38
C SER A 15 -3.82 -17.52 -7.98
N THR A 16 -4.26 -18.76 -7.88
CA THR A 16 -4.13 -19.56 -6.66
C THR A 16 -2.66 -19.70 -6.22
N TYR A 17 -1.73 -19.80 -7.18
CA TYR A 17 -0.31 -19.85 -6.88
C TYR A 17 0.18 -18.59 -6.15
N ARG A 18 -0.15 -17.40 -6.66
CA ARG A 18 0.21 -16.12 -6.01
C ARG A 18 -0.41 -16.01 -4.62
N LYS A 19 -1.67 -16.38 -4.52
CA LYS A 19 -2.38 -16.44 -3.25
C LYS A 19 -1.60 -17.28 -2.24
N ASN A 20 -1.38 -18.55 -2.54
CA ASN A 20 -0.72 -19.49 -1.64
C ASN A 20 0.71 -19.04 -1.30
N PHE A 21 1.43 -18.45 -2.26
CA PHE A 21 2.76 -17.90 -2.01
C PHE A 21 2.71 -16.75 -0.99
N CYS A 22 1.82 -15.78 -1.20
CA CYS A 22 1.67 -14.63 -0.28
C CYS A 22 1.30 -15.09 1.13
N GLN A 23 0.37 -16.04 1.25
CA GLN A 23 0.00 -16.61 2.55
C GLN A 23 1.21 -17.24 3.24
N ARG A 24 1.89 -18.16 2.56
CA ARG A 24 3.07 -18.81 3.12
C ARG A 24 4.17 -17.80 3.49
N PHE A 25 4.35 -16.77 2.67
CA PHE A 25 5.33 -15.71 2.96
C PHE A 25 4.99 -14.98 4.27
N LEU A 26 3.72 -14.63 4.48
CA LEU A 26 3.27 -13.96 5.70
C LEU A 26 3.32 -14.87 6.93
N ASP A 27 3.16 -16.17 6.76
CA ASP A 27 3.28 -17.16 7.85
C ASP A 27 4.75 -17.37 8.29
N GLU A 28 5.70 -17.24 7.36
CA GLU A 28 7.12 -17.52 7.60
C GLU A 28 7.96 -16.26 7.87
N VAL A 29 7.49 -15.07 7.45
CA VAL A 29 8.26 -13.82 7.46
C VAL A 29 7.55 -12.73 8.25
N ASN A 30 8.26 -12.16 9.22
CA ASN A 30 7.76 -10.98 9.93
C ASN A 30 7.88 -9.73 9.04
N VAL A 31 6.77 -9.33 8.44
CA VAL A 31 6.67 -8.16 7.57
C VAL A 31 6.45 -6.90 8.42
N THR A 32 7.18 -5.83 8.09
CA THR A 32 7.09 -4.54 8.81
C THR A 32 5.92 -3.68 8.30
N VAL A 33 5.73 -3.67 6.97
CA VAL A 33 4.66 -2.94 6.30
C VAL A 33 4.14 -3.76 5.12
N ILE A 34 2.83 -3.87 4.97
CA ILE A 34 2.20 -4.38 3.76
C ILE A 34 1.59 -3.20 3.01
N LYS A 35 1.91 -3.07 1.73
CA LYS A 35 1.42 -2.02 0.85
C LYS A 35 0.74 -2.65 -0.38
N GLY A 36 -0.42 -2.16 -0.74
CA GLY A 36 -1.15 -2.60 -1.93
C GLY A 36 -2.39 -1.75 -2.17
N ASN A 37 -3.15 -2.02 -3.24
CA ASN A 37 -4.47 -1.43 -3.41
C ASN A 37 -5.51 -2.15 -2.53
N ALA A 38 -6.71 -1.56 -2.40
CA ALA A 38 -7.76 -2.10 -1.53
C ALA A 38 -8.14 -3.56 -1.87
N SER A 39 -8.19 -3.91 -3.15
CA SER A 39 -8.53 -5.26 -3.61
C SER A 39 -7.43 -6.27 -3.26
N GLU A 40 -6.16 -5.90 -3.38
CA GLU A 40 -5.02 -6.74 -3.00
C GLU A 40 -5.01 -6.99 -1.49
N ILE A 41 -5.18 -5.94 -0.70
CA ILE A 41 -5.22 -6.06 0.77
C ILE A 41 -6.44 -6.87 1.23
N LEU A 42 -7.60 -6.63 0.65
CA LEU A 42 -8.81 -7.43 0.92
C LEU A 42 -8.57 -8.91 0.61
N THR A 43 -7.96 -9.19 -0.54
CA THR A 43 -7.65 -10.56 -0.95
C THR A 43 -6.70 -11.26 0.05
N LEU A 44 -5.74 -10.54 0.62
CA LEU A 44 -4.84 -11.12 1.64
C LEU A 44 -5.57 -11.51 2.92
N ILE A 45 -6.50 -10.71 3.40
CA ILE A 45 -7.21 -10.99 4.66
C ILE A 45 -8.33 -12.02 4.50
N ASP A 46 -8.86 -12.19 3.30
CA ASP A 46 -9.93 -13.16 3.01
C ASP A 46 -9.46 -14.62 3.02
N PHE A 47 -8.15 -14.87 3.06
CA PHE A 47 -7.62 -16.22 3.31
C PHE A 47 -7.99 -16.77 4.68
N ASN A 48 -8.12 -15.90 5.68
CA ASN A 48 -8.36 -16.28 7.06
C ASN A 48 -9.84 -16.24 7.45
N THR A 49 -10.71 -15.81 6.53
CA THR A 49 -12.15 -15.77 6.75
C THR A 49 -12.85 -16.61 5.70
N THR A 50 -13.55 -17.68 6.13
CA THR A 50 -14.54 -18.37 5.30
C THR A 50 -15.59 -17.35 4.89
N MET A 51 -15.53 -16.86 3.66
CA MET A 51 -16.39 -15.83 3.11
C MET A 51 -17.86 -16.23 3.18
N LYS A 52 -18.65 -15.50 3.96
CA LYS A 52 -20.06 -15.25 3.63
C LYS A 52 -20.09 -13.96 2.82
N GLY A 53 -20.64 -14.06 1.61
CA GLY A 53 -20.61 -13.04 0.59
C GLY A 53 -20.70 -11.60 1.08
N THR A 54 -19.76 -10.79 0.65
CA THR A 54 -19.91 -9.34 0.65
C THR A 54 -20.49 -8.96 -0.70
N ASP A 55 -21.67 -8.34 -0.67
CA ASP A 55 -22.32 -7.78 -1.85
C ASP A 55 -21.35 -6.85 -2.59
N SER A 56 -21.12 -7.18 -3.85
CA SER A 56 -20.52 -6.30 -4.83
C SER A 56 -21.47 -5.13 -5.06
N ASP A 57 -21.09 -3.91 -4.69
CA ASP A 57 -21.57 -2.65 -5.31
C ASP A 57 -21.45 -1.42 -4.37
N SER A 58 -20.48 -1.38 -3.50
CA SER A 58 -20.09 -0.10 -2.87
C SER A 58 -18.59 0.10 -3.04
N GLU A 59 -18.18 1.33 -3.28
CA GLU A 59 -16.79 1.77 -3.17
C GLU A 59 -16.11 1.00 -2.05
N LEU A 60 -15.06 0.25 -2.40
CA LEU A 60 -14.33 -0.56 -1.43
C LEU A 60 -13.95 0.37 -0.27
N ASP A 61 -14.54 0.17 0.89
CA ASP A 61 -14.25 0.99 2.06
C ASP A 61 -12.82 0.71 2.53
N SER A 62 -11.88 1.42 1.90
CA SER A 62 -10.45 1.27 2.12
C SER A 62 -10.08 1.46 3.59
N VAL A 63 -10.83 2.28 4.34
CA VAL A 63 -10.61 2.52 5.76
C VAL A 63 -10.92 1.26 6.57
N ASN A 64 -12.06 0.64 6.35
CA ASN A 64 -12.43 -0.59 7.04
C ASN A 64 -11.55 -1.77 6.63
N ILE A 65 -11.16 -1.85 5.34
CA ILE A 65 -10.22 -2.86 4.86
C ILE A 65 -8.86 -2.69 5.55
N ALA A 66 -8.31 -1.46 5.61
CA ALA A 66 -7.03 -1.19 6.25
C ALA A 66 -7.05 -1.54 7.74
N LYS A 67 -8.12 -1.15 8.45
CA LYS A 67 -8.30 -1.47 9.87
C LYS A 67 -8.35 -2.98 10.11
N LYS A 68 -9.18 -3.68 9.34
CA LYS A 68 -9.32 -5.14 9.43
C LYS A 68 -7.98 -5.83 9.14
N ALA A 69 -7.28 -5.39 8.09
CA ALA A 69 -5.99 -5.96 7.71
C ALA A 69 -4.92 -5.72 8.78
N ALA A 70 -4.80 -4.51 9.32
CA ALA A 70 -3.83 -4.20 10.37
C ALA A 70 -4.02 -5.07 11.62
N ASN A 71 -5.28 -5.30 12.01
CA ASN A 71 -5.59 -6.14 13.14
C ASN A 71 -5.39 -7.64 12.85
N THR A 72 -5.80 -8.12 11.66
CA THR A 72 -5.69 -9.54 11.29
C THR A 72 -4.25 -9.97 11.09
N LEU A 73 -3.45 -9.13 10.41
CA LEU A 73 -2.06 -9.42 10.05
C LEU A 73 -1.05 -8.90 11.08
N ASN A 74 -1.53 -8.17 12.10
CA ASN A 74 -0.71 -7.57 13.17
C ASN A 74 0.51 -6.80 12.62
N THR A 75 0.30 -6.03 11.54
CA THR A 75 1.35 -5.25 10.87
C THR A 75 0.80 -3.91 10.38
N ALA A 76 1.68 -2.99 9.99
CA ALA A 76 1.27 -1.74 9.39
C ALA A 76 0.78 -1.97 7.95
N ILE A 77 -0.30 -1.29 7.57
CA ILE A 77 -0.93 -1.39 6.26
C ILE A 77 -0.90 -0.02 5.58
N VAL A 78 -0.54 0.00 4.31
CA VAL A 78 -0.65 1.16 3.41
C VAL A 78 -1.51 0.74 2.23
N ILE A 79 -2.74 1.24 2.17
CA ILE A 79 -3.62 1.07 0.99
C ILE A 79 -3.44 2.28 0.10
N THR A 80 -3.10 2.03 -1.18
CA THR A 80 -3.00 3.08 -2.20
C THR A 80 -4.28 3.15 -3.03
N GLY A 81 -4.71 4.38 -3.36
CA GLY A 81 -5.93 4.63 -4.13
C GLY A 81 -6.06 6.09 -4.54
N GLU A 82 -7.29 6.57 -4.72
CA GLU A 82 -7.58 8.00 -4.82
C GLU A 82 -7.20 8.71 -3.53
N ASP A 83 -7.56 8.09 -2.40
CA ASP A 83 -7.03 8.41 -1.09
C ASP A 83 -6.12 7.26 -0.62
N ASP A 84 -4.97 7.61 -0.06
CA ASP A 84 -4.11 6.63 0.58
C ASP A 84 -4.50 6.46 2.04
N ILE A 85 -4.63 5.22 2.48
CA ILE A 85 -4.99 4.89 3.86
C ILE A 85 -3.84 4.19 4.56
N ILE A 86 -3.38 4.77 5.66
CA ILE A 86 -2.32 4.20 6.48
C ILE A 86 -2.93 3.75 7.80
N ALA A 87 -2.80 2.47 8.10
CA ALA A 87 -3.32 1.88 9.34
C ALA A 87 -2.22 1.16 10.11
N LYS A 88 -2.18 1.40 11.41
CA LYS A 88 -1.30 0.66 12.33
C LYS A 88 -1.95 0.59 13.71
N ASN A 89 -2.13 -0.60 14.24
CA ASN A 89 -2.92 -0.82 15.46
C ASN A 89 -4.32 -0.22 15.28
N GLU A 90 -4.78 0.58 16.26
CA GLU A 90 -6.08 1.26 16.18
C GLU A 90 -6.04 2.63 15.49
N LYS A 91 -4.84 3.09 15.06
CA LYS A 91 -4.70 4.39 14.38
C LYS A 91 -4.86 4.23 12.88
N ILE A 92 -5.61 5.15 12.29
CA ILE A 92 -5.83 5.25 10.85
C ILE A 92 -5.64 6.70 10.42
N ILE A 93 -4.90 6.90 9.35
CA ILE A 93 -4.69 8.22 8.72
C ILE A 93 -5.03 8.10 7.25
N LYS A 94 -5.77 9.07 6.74
CA LYS A 94 -6.13 9.23 5.34
C LYS A 94 -5.34 10.39 4.74
N LEU A 95 -4.75 10.17 3.58
CA LEU A 95 -4.08 11.19 2.77
C LEU A 95 -4.80 11.32 1.43
N SER A 96 -5.19 12.55 1.09
CA SER A 96 -5.95 12.86 -0.13
C SER A 96 -5.14 13.70 -1.13
N ASN A 97 -3.84 13.71 -0.99
CA ASN A 97 -2.91 14.41 -1.87
C ASN A 97 -2.22 13.43 -2.83
N GLY A 98 -1.61 13.95 -3.90
CA GLY A 98 -0.92 13.18 -4.92
C GLY A 98 -1.36 13.57 -6.33
N SER A 99 -0.90 12.81 -7.32
CA SER A 99 -1.22 13.04 -8.73
C SER A 99 -1.96 11.86 -9.35
N PRO A 100 -3.06 12.10 -10.08
CA PRO A 100 -3.75 11.06 -10.83
C PRO A 100 -2.87 10.45 -11.93
N LEU A 101 -1.79 11.10 -12.35
CA LEU A 101 -0.83 10.55 -13.32
C LEU A 101 -0.13 9.31 -12.79
N LEU A 102 0.03 9.16 -11.48
CA LEU A 102 0.61 7.95 -10.87
C LEU A 102 -0.15 6.68 -11.25
N THR A 103 -1.47 6.77 -11.42
CA THR A 103 -2.29 5.62 -11.83
C THR A 103 -2.02 5.15 -13.26
N LYS A 104 -1.43 6.01 -14.09
CA LYS A 104 -1.11 5.76 -15.50
C LYS A 104 0.32 5.28 -15.71
N ILE A 105 1.10 5.13 -14.63
CA ILE A 105 2.49 4.72 -14.68
C ILE A 105 2.64 3.32 -14.09
N THR A 106 3.04 2.38 -14.93
CA THR A 106 3.39 1.04 -14.45
C THR A 106 4.62 1.13 -13.55
N GLY A 107 4.50 0.58 -12.33
CA GLY A 107 5.58 0.58 -11.36
C GLY A 107 5.55 1.74 -10.36
N ALA A 108 4.67 2.73 -10.49
CA ALA A 108 4.51 3.80 -9.51
C ALA A 108 4.28 3.26 -8.09
N GLY A 109 3.39 2.27 -7.94
CA GLY A 109 3.17 1.60 -6.66
C GLY A 109 4.43 0.88 -6.14
N CYS A 110 5.19 0.23 -7.02
CA CYS A 110 6.44 -0.43 -6.62
C CYS A 110 7.48 0.60 -6.16
N LEU A 111 7.54 1.77 -6.81
CA LEU A 111 8.43 2.87 -6.41
C LEU A 111 8.08 3.37 -5.01
N LEU A 112 6.80 3.56 -4.70
CA LEU A 112 6.36 3.89 -3.34
C LEU A 112 6.83 2.85 -2.32
N GLY A 113 6.83 1.56 -2.68
CA GLY A 113 7.40 0.49 -1.84
C GLY A 113 8.88 0.71 -1.53
N GLY A 114 9.66 1.16 -2.51
CA GLY A 114 11.07 1.55 -2.33
C GLY A 114 11.25 2.78 -1.43
N VAL A 115 10.38 3.79 -1.60
CA VAL A 115 10.36 4.99 -0.73
C VAL A 115 10.06 4.59 0.72
N LEU A 116 9.01 3.81 0.96
CA LEU A 116 8.69 3.28 2.29
C LEU A 116 9.89 2.54 2.90
N ALA A 117 10.52 1.65 2.13
CA ALA A 117 11.68 0.89 2.61
C ALA A 117 12.85 1.79 3.00
N SER A 118 13.08 2.89 2.27
CA SER A 118 14.13 3.87 2.58
C SER A 118 13.88 4.61 3.88
N PHE A 119 12.62 5.01 4.14
CA PHE A 119 12.23 5.67 5.38
C PHE A 119 12.30 4.75 6.59
N LEU A 120 12.09 3.45 6.40
CA LEU A 120 12.15 2.49 7.49
C LEU A 120 13.57 2.34 8.06
N PHE A 121 14.61 2.42 7.27
CA PHE A 121 16.02 2.31 7.65
C PHE A 121 16.26 1.60 9.00
N ARG A 122 16.36 0.29 9.02
CA ARG A 122 16.54 -0.54 10.23
C ARG A 122 15.41 -0.46 11.28
N ASN A 123 14.36 0.32 11.06
CA ASN A 123 13.23 0.42 11.96
C ASN A 123 12.18 -0.64 11.63
N THR A 124 12.15 -1.72 12.40
CA THR A 124 11.17 -2.80 12.26
C THR A 124 9.85 -2.53 12.97
N GLN A 125 9.76 -1.43 13.73
CA GLN A 125 8.56 -0.99 14.44
C GLN A 125 8.28 0.50 14.17
N PRO A 126 8.02 0.89 12.90
CA PRO A 126 7.82 2.28 12.55
C PRO A 126 6.60 2.87 13.26
N SER A 127 6.65 4.15 13.61
CA SER A 127 5.46 4.89 13.99
C SER A 127 4.53 5.06 12.78
N ILE A 128 3.26 5.30 13.00
CA ILE A 128 2.34 5.63 11.90
C ILE A 128 2.78 6.94 11.24
N ASP A 129 3.30 7.90 12.01
CA ASP A 129 3.75 9.21 11.51
C ASP A 129 4.91 9.04 10.50
N LEU A 130 5.85 8.14 10.75
CA LEU A 130 6.93 7.84 9.80
C LEU A 130 6.40 7.29 8.46
N LEU A 131 5.37 6.47 8.50
CA LEU A 131 4.74 5.95 7.28
C LEU A 131 3.98 7.04 6.54
N VAL A 132 3.29 7.92 7.27
CA VAL A 132 2.63 9.11 6.72
C VAL A 132 3.64 10.03 6.04
N GLU A 133 4.77 10.30 6.69
CA GLU A 133 5.86 11.08 6.09
C GLU A 133 6.35 10.47 4.77
N ALA A 134 6.61 9.16 4.74
CA ALA A 134 7.08 8.48 3.55
C ALA A 134 6.09 8.57 2.37
N VAL A 135 4.80 8.32 2.63
CA VAL A 135 3.75 8.42 1.61
C VAL A 135 3.56 9.88 1.18
N SER A 136 3.55 10.82 2.14
CA SER A 136 3.39 12.25 1.84
C SER A 136 4.53 12.78 0.97
N VAL A 137 5.79 12.42 1.24
CA VAL A 137 6.92 12.83 0.40
C VAL A 137 6.76 12.34 -1.03
N TYR A 138 6.34 11.09 -1.21
CA TYR A 138 6.09 10.53 -2.54
C TYR A 138 4.96 11.27 -3.27
N ASN A 139 3.84 11.50 -2.58
CA ASN A 139 2.68 12.18 -3.16
C ASN A 139 2.97 13.65 -3.50
N ILE A 140 3.66 14.37 -2.62
CA ILE A 140 4.07 15.76 -2.86
C ILE A 140 5.05 15.85 -4.03
N ALA A 141 6.01 14.93 -4.14
CA ALA A 141 6.90 14.88 -5.30
C ALA A 141 6.11 14.68 -6.61
N ALA A 142 5.09 13.82 -6.60
CA ALA A 142 4.22 13.63 -7.75
C ALA A 142 3.41 14.88 -8.10
N GLU A 143 2.92 15.63 -7.11
CA GLU A 143 2.23 16.91 -7.35
C GLU A 143 3.16 17.95 -8.00
N PHE A 144 4.40 18.06 -7.52
CA PHE A 144 5.39 18.96 -8.12
C PHE A 144 5.74 18.54 -9.53
N ALA A 145 5.94 17.25 -9.77
CA ALA A 145 6.21 16.74 -11.12
C ALA A 145 5.06 17.04 -12.08
N GLU A 146 3.79 16.87 -11.66
CA GLU A 146 2.62 17.18 -12.50
C GLU A 146 2.56 18.66 -12.89
N GLN A 147 2.99 19.56 -12.01
CA GLN A 147 2.97 21.01 -12.24
C GLN A 147 4.14 21.52 -13.10
N ALA A 148 5.12 20.69 -13.40
CA ALA A 148 6.27 21.10 -14.19
C ALA A 148 5.87 21.48 -15.62
N PRO A 149 6.36 22.61 -16.18
CA PRO A 149 5.84 23.20 -17.41
C PRO A 149 5.92 22.32 -18.68
N HIS A 150 6.80 21.32 -18.68
CA HIS A 150 6.99 20.40 -19.80
C HIS A 150 6.29 19.05 -19.63
N VAL A 151 5.59 18.87 -18.50
CA VAL A 151 4.80 17.65 -18.26
C VAL A 151 3.46 17.76 -18.97
N ASN A 152 3.29 16.91 -20.00
CA ASN A 152 2.09 16.88 -20.84
C ASN A 152 1.41 15.50 -20.80
N GLY A 153 1.86 14.61 -19.92
CA GLY A 153 1.31 13.27 -19.77
C GLY A 153 2.25 12.30 -19.05
N PRO A 154 1.88 11.01 -18.94
CA PRO A 154 2.61 10.05 -18.12
C PRO A 154 4.09 9.89 -18.48
N SER A 155 4.44 9.96 -19.76
CA SER A 155 5.83 9.78 -20.21
C SER A 155 6.74 10.92 -19.74
N THR A 156 6.28 12.17 -19.84
CA THR A 156 7.05 13.34 -19.39
C THR A 156 7.03 13.50 -17.88
N PHE A 157 5.94 13.08 -17.22
CA PHE A 157 5.85 13.03 -15.77
C PHE A 157 6.87 12.07 -15.14
N LEU A 158 7.12 10.92 -15.77
CA LEU A 158 8.05 9.92 -15.23
C LEU A 158 9.50 10.40 -15.17
N SER A 159 9.87 11.40 -16.00
CA SER A 159 11.23 11.93 -16.08
C SER A 159 11.50 13.08 -15.12
N GLU A 160 10.48 13.57 -14.42
CA GLU A 160 10.55 14.57 -13.37
C GLU A 160 10.69 13.94 -12.00
#